data_c90b4e8a49f6764f7037cfb75e41028a
#
_entry.id   c90b4e8a49f6764f7037cfb75e41028a
#
_cell.length_a   1.000
_cell.length_b   1.000
_cell.length_c   1.000
_cell.angle_alpha   90.00
_cell.angle_beta   90.00
_cell.angle_gamma   90.00
#
_symmetry.space_group_name_H-M   'P 1'
#
loop_
_entity.id
_entity.type
_entity.pdbx_description
1 polymer ?
#
loop_
_entity_poly.entity_id
_entity_poly.type
_entity_poly.pdbx_seq_one_letter_code
_entity_poly.pdbx_strand_id
1 'polypeptide(L)'
;MFECTVRIDATLVDDYSERYAAILATGLSSIEASADSDVCFSFFEEENIVTIKSGSSTSQIRLHDVLPTGPNTGLNHLFLEELWNQKEASHQATGMHYWVSESDVVEALVRIALHLPTLPETVHIAGRRGWLAQQTIDEFSMLWQRTQAGSTGTFTASLLDQPPSPKINVVPIQDVVKQERPPLGALHDVLMQCDEQGWQPTSPLRTGLMLYLAGRIND
;
A
#
# COMPACT_ATOMS: atom_id res chain seq x y z
N MET A 1 -2.46 -24.32 -21.84
CA MET A 1 -3.09 -23.39 -20.87
C MET A 1 -2.85 -24.05 -19.53
N PHE A 2 -1.96 -23.51 -18.72
CA PHE A 2 -1.68 -24.09 -17.40
C PHE A 2 -2.75 -23.52 -16.48
N GLU A 3 -3.59 -24.39 -15.89
CA GLU A 3 -4.45 -24.00 -14.80
C GLU A 3 -3.56 -23.77 -13.58
N CYS A 4 -3.48 -22.51 -13.13
CA CYS A 4 -2.80 -22.16 -11.92
C CYS A 4 -3.82 -21.97 -10.81
N THR A 5 -3.74 -22.76 -9.77
CA THR A 5 -4.59 -22.60 -8.60
C THR A 5 -3.82 -21.87 -7.52
N VAL A 6 -4.35 -20.72 -7.12
CA VAL A 6 -3.81 -19.93 -6.02
C VAL A 6 -4.56 -20.34 -4.76
N ARG A 7 -3.89 -21.00 -3.82
CA ARG A 7 -4.41 -21.24 -2.48
C ARG A 7 -3.95 -20.10 -1.57
N ILE A 8 -4.91 -19.43 -0.96
CA ILE A 8 -4.65 -18.49 0.10
C ILE A 8 -4.71 -19.29 1.40
N ASP A 9 -3.59 -19.33 2.12
CA ASP A 9 -3.53 -20.03 3.40
C ASP A 9 -4.18 -19.18 4.47
N ALA A 10 -5.45 -19.50 4.79
CA ALA A 10 -6.25 -18.83 5.81
C ALA A 10 -5.88 -19.28 7.25
N THR A 11 -4.79 -19.99 7.46
CA THR A 11 -4.38 -20.43 8.81
C THR A 11 -3.82 -19.28 9.66
N LEU A 12 -3.52 -18.14 9.04
CA LEU A 12 -3.18 -16.89 9.71
C LEU A 12 -4.39 -15.96 9.65
N VAL A 13 -5.42 -16.30 10.41
CA VAL A 13 -6.70 -15.57 10.44
C VAL A 13 -6.53 -14.33 11.31
N ASP A 14 -6.18 -13.23 10.67
CA ASP A 14 -6.52 -11.88 11.10
C ASP A 14 -7.39 -11.21 10.02
N ASP A 15 -8.07 -10.14 10.37
CA ASP A 15 -8.98 -9.43 9.45
C ASP A 15 -8.27 -8.98 8.15
N TYR A 16 -6.97 -8.73 8.23
CA TYR A 16 -6.13 -8.33 7.11
C TYR A 16 -5.90 -9.46 6.11
N SER A 17 -5.52 -10.63 6.60
CA SER A 17 -5.29 -11.81 5.74
C SER A 17 -6.57 -12.20 5.01
N GLU A 18 -7.72 -12.15 5.67
CA GLU A 18 -9.03 -12.41 5.05
C GLU A 18 -9.35 -11.38 3.97
N ARG A 19 -9.11 -10.11 4.26
CA ARG A 19 -9.36 -9.02 3.31
C ARG A 19 -8.46 -9.12 2.08
N TYR A 20 -7.16 -9.36 2.27
CA TYR A 20 -6.24 -9.61 1.16
C TYR A 20 -6.64 -10.83 0.34
N ALA A 21 -7.02 -11.90 1.02
CA ALA A 21 -7.53 -13.09 0.38
C ALA A 21 -8.79 -12.80 -0.46
N ALA A 22 -9.73 -12.01 0.06
CA ALA A 22 -10.94 -11.62 -0.65
C ALA A 22 -10.62 -10.73 -1.87
N ILE A 23 -9.67 -9.79 -1.75
CA ILE A 23 -9.27 -8.91 -2.86
C ILE A 23 -8.53 -9.71 -3.93
N LEU A 24 -7.60 -10.59 -3.54
CA LEU A 24 -6.93 -11.51 -4.47
C LEU A 24 -7.93 -12.42 -5.17
N ALA A 25 -8.87 -13.01 -4.43
CA ALA A 25 -9.93 -13.86 -5.00
C ALA A 25 -10.79 -13.09 -6.02
N THR A 26 -11.10 -11.82 -5.77
CA THR A 26 -11.85 -10.97 -6.70
C THR A 26 -11.06 -10.70 -7.98
N GLY A 27 -9.77 -10.40 -7.87
CA GLY A 27 -8.88 -10.21 -9.02
C GLY A 27 -8.57 -11.49 -9.78
N LEU A 28 -8.63 -12.63 -9.09
CA LEU A 28 -8.39 -13.96 -9.63
C LEU A 28 -9.69 -14.69 -10.02
N SER A 29 -10.83 -14.02 -10.00
CA SER A 29 -12.16 -14.62 -10.26
C SER A 29 -12.32 -15.33 -11.60
N SER A 30 -11.38 -15.14 -12.51
CA SER A 30 -11.30 -15.89 -13.80
C SER A 30 -10.58 -17.23 -13.69
N ILE A 31 -10.02 -17.57 -12.53
CA ILE A 31 -9.27 -18.80 -12.30
C ILE A 31 -10.16 -19.73 -11.45
N GLU A 32 -10.56 -20.87 -12.02
CA GLU A 32 -11.26 -21.90 -11.26
C GLU A 32 -10.33 -22.49 -10.20
N ALA A 33 -10.74 -22.42 -8.92
CA ALA A 33 -9.99 -23.01 -7.83
C ALA A 33 -10.02 -24.54 -7.91
N SER A 34 -8.87 -25.16 -8.14
CA SER A 34 -8.69 -26.61 -8.03
C SER A 34 -8.11 -26.99 -6.67
N ALA A 35 -8.39 -28.18 -6.17
CA ALA A 35 -8.02 -28.62 -4.83
C ALA A 35 -6.48 -28.80 -4.64
N ASP A 36 -5.73 -28.95 -5.74
CA ASP A 36 -4.27 -29.10 -5.73
C ASP A 36 -3.62 -27.84 -6.29
N SER A 37 -3.36 -26.86 -5.39
CA SER A 37 -2.71 -25.63 -5.80
C SER A 37 -1.20 -25.71 -5.71
N ASP A 38 -0.53 -25.42 -6.83
CA ASP A 38 0.93 -25.37 -6.90
C ASP A 38 1.53 -24.12 -6.27
N VAL A 39 0.72 -23.11 -5.96
CA VAL A 39 1.15 -21.83 -5.40
C VAL A 39 0.31 -21.45 -4.19
N CYS A 40 0.98 -21.10 -3.12
CA CYS A 40 0.37 -20.65 -1.87
C CYS A 40 0.91 -19.26 -1.49
N PHE A 41 -0.01 -18.32 -1.25
CA PHE A 41 0.30 -17.02 -0.67
C PHE A 41 -0.04 -17.05 0.82
N SER A 42 0.94 -16.70 1.66
CA SER A 42 0.77 -16.56 3.10
C SER A 42 1.14 -15.14 3.52
N PHE A 43 0.28 -14.49 4.30
CA PHE A 43 0.49 -13.12 4.77
C PHE A 43 0.93 -13.14 6.23
N PHE A 44 1.95 -12.36 6.56
CA PHE A 44 2.47 -12.19 7.91
C PHE A 44 2.38 -10.71 8.29
N GLU A 45 1.37 -10.37 9.09
CA GLU A 45 1.05 -8.99 9.47
C GLU A 45 2.19 -8.31 10.23
N GLU A 46 2.74 -8.96 11.26
CA GLU A 46 3.76 -8.37 12.13
C GLU A 46 5.02 -7.91 11.37
N GLU A 47 5.30 -8.51 10.21
CA GLU A 47 6.50 -8.24 9.43
C GLU A 47 6.20 -7.52 8.10
N ASN A 48 4.94 -7.29 7.75
CA ASN A 48 4.51 -6.81 6.43
C ASN A 48 5.11 -7.64 5.28
N ILE A 49 5.08 -8.96 5.43
CA ILE A 49 5.65 -9.91 4.47
C ILE A 49 4.56 -10.79 3.88
N VAL A 50 4.59 -10.92 2.56
CA VAL A 50 3.86 -11.94 1.82
C VAL A 50 4.83 -13.05 1.43
N THR A 51 4.59 -14.26 1.86
CA THR A 51 5.38 -15.42 1.44
C THR A 51 4.66 -16.14 0.31
N ILE A 52 5.37 -16.39 -0.79
CA ILE A 52 4.88 -17.15 -1.93
C ILE A 52 5.65 -18.47 -1.99
N LYS A 53 4.93 -19.56 -1.92
CA LYS A 53 5.47 -20.92 -2.13
C LYS A 53 5.01 -21.44 -3.46
N SER A 54 5.95 -21.89 -4.29
CA SER A 54 5.68 -22.53 -5.57
C SER A 54 6.55 -23.78 -5.69
N GLY A 55 5.96 -24.95 -5.56
CA GLY A 55 6.69 -26.20 -5.48
C GLY A 55 7.68 -26.20 -4.29
N SER A 56 8.98 -26.39 -4.59
CA SER A 56 10.05 -26.33 -3.57
C SER A 56 10.63 -24.94 -3.32
N SER A 57 10.22 -23.95 -4.10
CA SER A 57 10.72 -22.58 -4.00
C SER A 57 9.88 -21.76 -3.03
N THR A 58 10.54 -20.90 -2.24
CA THR A 58 9.89 -19.95 -1.36
C THR A 58 10.49 -18.57 -1.61
N SER A 59 9.63 -17.60 -1.85
CA SER A 59 10.00 -16.20 -2.06
C SER A 59 9.27 -15.31 -1.07
N GLN A 60 9.92 -14.25 -0.61
CA GLN A 60 9.34 -13.27 0.29
C GLN A 60 9.11 -11.95 -0.45
N ILE A 61 7.92 -11.41 -0.36
CA ILE A 61 7.61 -10.07 -0.81
C ILE A 61 7.45 -9.18 0.42
N ARG A 62 8.37 -8.21 0.59
CA ARG A 62 8.35 -7.24 1.68
C ARG A 62 7.59 -6.00 1.27
N LEU A 63 6.57 -5.66 2.06
CA LEU A 63 5.73 -4.49 1.83
C LEU A 63 6.24 -3.31 2.65
N HIS A 64 6.42 -2.17 2.01
CA HIS A 64 6.91 -0.95 2.66
C HIS A 64 5.91 0.18 2.50
N ASP A 65 5.68 0.94 3.58
CA ASP A 65 4.86 2.16 3.59
C ASP A 65 3.52 2.00 2.85
N VAL A 66 2.80 0.90 3.12
CA VAL A 66 1.50 0.67 2.47
C VAL A 66 0.43 1.56 3.11
N LEU A 67 -0.32 2.27 2.26
CA LEU A 67 -1.49 3.04 2.66
C LEU A 67 -2.71 2.12 2.69
N PRO A 68 -3.23 1.81 3.89
CA PRO A 68 -4.41 0.97 4.02
C PRO A 68 -5.67 1.68 3.54
N THR A 69 -6.63 0.93 3.02
CA THR A 69 -7.91 1.49 2.55
C THR A 69 -8.97 1.61 3.66
N GLY A 70 -8.62 1.25 4.90
CA GLY A 70 -9.52 1.33 6.06
C GLY A 70 -8.86 0.84 7.35
N PRO A 71 -9.55 0.89 8.49
CA PRO A 71 -8.98 0.61 9.80
C PRO A 71 -8.68 -0.87 10.04
N ASN A 72 -9.43 -1.77 9.44
CA ASN A 72 -9.35 -3.21 9.70
C ASN A 72 -8.56 -3.96 8.62
N THR A 73 -7.48 -3.35 8.13
CA THR A 73 -6.68 -3.96 7.05
C THR A 73 -5.52 -4.79 7.56
N GLY A 74 -5.26 -4.81 8.87
CA GLY A 74 -4.08 -5.41 9.49
C GLY A 74 -2.75 -4.70 9.15
N LEU A 75 -2.78 -3.76 8.19
CA LEU A 75 -1.63 -2.90 7.85
C LEU A 75 -1.55 -1.73 8.83
N ASN A 76 -1.10 -2.00 10.05
CA ASN A 76 -0.89 -0.96 11.03
C ASN A 76 0.39 -0.19 10.72
N HIS A 77 0.25 0.98 10.12
CA HIS A 77 1.37 1.87 9.94
C HIS A 77 1.42 2.87 11.11
N LEU A 78 2.35 2.68 12.04
CA LEU A 78 2.45 3.48 13.28
C LEU A 78 2.36 4.99 13.03
N PHE A 79 3.01 5.48 12.00
CA PHE A 79 2.97 6.91 11.64
C PHE A 79 1.56 7.39 11.24
N LEU A 80 0.79 6.58 10.50
CA LEU A 80 -0.60 6.92 10.14
C LEU A 80 -1.52 6.86 11.35
N GLU A 81 -1.31 5.91 12.26
CA GLU A 81 -2.04 5.83 13.52
C GLU A 81 -1.76 7.06 14.40
N GLU A 82 -0.51 7.50 14.48
CA GLU A 82 -0.16 8.74 15.17
C GLU A 82 -0.85 9.95 14.55
N LEU A 83 -0.84 10.07 13.22
CA LEU A 83 -1.55 11.14 12.52
C LEU A 83 -3.06 11.12 12.80
N TRP A 84 -3.66 9.94 12.78
CA TRP A 84 -5.08 9.77 13.08
C TRP A 84 -5.42 10.17 14.50
N ASN A 85 -4.61 9.76 15.49
CA ASN A 85 -4.85 10.04 16.89
C ASN A 85 -4.62 11.52 17.27
N GLN A 86 -3.76 12.22 16.51
CA GLN A 86 -3.32 13.58 16.82
C GLN A 86 -3.76 14.63 15.79
N LYS A 87 -4.84 14.37 15.07
CA LYS A 87 -5.39 15.09 13.89
C LYS A 87 -5.16 16.61 13.80
N GLU A 88 -5.12 17.29 14.94
CA GLU A 88 -5.02 18.75 15.05
C GLU A 88 -3.69 19.23 15.65
N ALA A 89 -2.80 18.33 16.04
CA ALA A 89 -1.53 18.72 16.64
C ALA A 89 -0.52 19.13 15.56
N SER A 90 0.27 20.14 15.86
CA SER A 90 1.41 20.50 15.00
C SER A 90 2.50 19.46 15.14
N HIS A 91 2.57 18.53 14.20
CA HIS A 91 3.62 17.54 14.15
C HIS A 91 4.86 18.09 13.46
N GLN A 92 5.99 17.81 14.05
CA GLN A 92 7.26 17.83 13.32
C GLN A 92 7.74 16.37 13.25
N ALA A 93 7.67 15.77 12.08
CA ALA A 93 8.19 14.44 11.86
C ALA A 93 9.41 14.50 10.94
N THR A 94 10.38 13.68 11.28
CA THR A 94 11.59 13.48 10.48
C THR A 94 11.50 12.11 9.80
N GLY A 95 12.06 11.99 8.62
CA GLY A 95 12.09 10.75 7.87
C GLY A 95 11.51 10.88 6.48
N MET A 96 11.58 9.78 5.75
CA MET A 96 11.08 9.68 4.38
C MET A 96 10.29 8.37 4.26
N HIS A 97 9.16 8.43 3.56
CA HIS A 97 8.30 7.29 3.27
C HIS A 97 8.18 7.10 1.77
N TYR A 98 8.05 5.85 1.34
CA TYR A 98 7.83 5.46 -0.05
C TYR A 98 6.42 4.89 -0.20
N TRP A 99 5.42 5.75 0.01
CA TRP A 99 4.02 5.37 0.05
C TRP A 99 3.55 4.65 -1.20
N VAL A 100 2.87 3.55 -1.00
CA VAL A 100 2.17 2.77 -2.02
C VAL A 100 0.76 2.48 -1.54
N SER A 101 -0.24 2.54 -2.42
CA SER A 101 -1.60 2.17 -2.02
C SER A 101 -1.75 0.66 -1.88
N GLU A 102 -2.64 0.23 -1.00
CA GLU A 102 -3.01 -1.18 -0.87
C GLU A 102 -3.51 -1.75 -2.21
N SER A 103 -4.25 -0.98 -3.00
CA SER A 103 -4.73 -1.42 -4.31
C SER A 103 -3.61 -1.69 -5.32
N ASP A 104 -2.56 -0.84 -5.35
CA ASP A 104 -1.40 -1.09 -6.22
C ASP A 104 -0.61 -2.34 -5.77
N VAL A 105 -0.51 -2.57 -4.45
CA VAL A 105 0.12 -3.79 -3.91
C VAL A 105 -0.66 -5.04 -4.36
N VAL A 106 -1.99 -5.01 -4.18
CA VAL A 106 -2.86 -6.12 -4.58
C VAL A 106 -2.77 -6.38 -6.08
N GLU A 107 -2.77 -5.34 -6.91
CA GLU A 107 -2.60 -5.47 -8.36
C GLU A 107 -1.29 -6.19 -8.70
N ALA A 108 -0.18 -5.80 -8.07
CA ALA A 108 1.11 -6.47 -8.29
C ALA A 108 1.06 -7.95 -7.88
N LEU A 109 0.46 -8.27 -6.74
CA LEU A 109 0.32 -9.65 -6.26
C LEU A 109 -0.58 -10.49 -7.19
N VAL A 110 -1.67 -9.93 -7.70
CA VAL A 110 -2.56 -10.58 -8.67
C VAL A 110 -1.81 -10.88 -9.97
N ARG A 111 -1.03 -9.93 -10.50
CA ARG A 111 -0.21 -10.15 -11.70
C ARG A 111 0.80 -11.27 -11.51
N ILE A 112 1.48 -11.31 -10.36
CA ILE A 112 2.40 -12.40 -10.01
C ILE A 112 1.65 -13.74 -9.93
N ALA A 113 0.48 -13.76 -9.31
CA ALA A 113 -0.32 -14.98 -9.15
C ALA A 113 -0.83 -15.53 -10.48
N LEU A 114 -1.23 -14.66 -11.41
CA LEU A 114 -1.74 -15.05 -12.73
C LEU A 114 -0.65 -15.59 -13.65
N HIS A 115 0.55 -15.04 -13.59
CA HIS A 115 1.60 -15.32 -14.55
C HIS A 115 2.70 -16.24 -14.00
N LEU A 116 2.78 -16.39 -12.67
CA LEU A 116 3.77 -17.25 -11.99
C LEU A 116 5.21 -17.07 -12.53
N PRO A 117 5.73 -15.85 -12.54
CA PRO A 117 7.09 -15.60 -12.99
C PRO A 117 8.11 -16.25 -12.06
N THR A 118 9.35 -16.39 -12.53
CA THR A 118 10.44 -16.79 -11.64
C THR A 118 10.70 -15.69 -10.61
N LEU A 119 10.45 -16.00 -9.34
CA LEU A 119 10.64 -15.05 -8.25
C LEU A 119 12.04 -15.20 -7.65
N PRO A 120 12.75 -14.09 -7.37
CA PRO A 120 13.94 -14.12 -6.53
C PRO A 120 13.54 -14.39 -5.06
N GLU A 121 14.52 -14.71 -4.23
CA GLU A 121 14.30 -14.99 -2.80
C GLU A 121 13.56 -13.88 -2.08
N THR A 122 13.89 -12.62 -2.40
CA THR A 122 13.25 -11.44 -1.79
C THR A 122 12.89 -10.41 -2.86
N VAL A 123 11.66 -9.91 -2.79
CA VAL A 123 11.13 -8.80 -3.59
C VAL A 123 10.63 -7.73 -2.65
N HIS A 124 10.80 -6.45 -3.03
CA HIS A 124 10.30 -5.32 -2.23
C HIS A 124 9.21 -4.58 -3.00
N ILE A 125 8.07 -4.32 -2.36
CA ILE A 125 7.00 -3.46 -2.88
C ILE A 125 6.98 -2.15 -2.09
N ALA A 126 7.11 -1.04 -2.79
CA ALA A 126 7.04 0.31 -2.24
C ALA A 126 6.67 1.31 -3.33
N GLY A 127 6.31 2.51 -2.94
CA GLY A 127 6.12 3.62 -3.87
C GLY A 127 7.44 4.02 -4.57
N ARG A 128 7.32 4.58 -5.76
CA ARG A 128 8.48 5.04 -6.54
C ARG A 128 9.02 6.39 -6.08
N ARG A 129 8.20 7.19 -5.41
CA ARG A 129 8.53 8.54 -4.93
C ARG A 129 8.73 8.53 -3.42
N GLY A 130 9.86 9.10 -2.98
CA GLY A 130 10.06 9.42 -1.57
C GLY A 130 9.27 10.67 -1.17
N TRP A 131 8.60 10.60 -0.04
CA TRP A 131 7.85 11.68 0.59
C TRP A 131 8.45 11.96 1.96
N LEU A 132 8.78 13.23 2.23
CA LEU A 132 9.14 13.61 3.59
C LEU A 132 7.93 13.40 4.51
N ALA A 133 8.18 12.95 5.74
CA ALA A 133 7.12 12.79 6.74
C ALA A 133 6.29 14.06 6.88
N GLN A 134 6.92 15.25 6.88
CA GLN A 134 6.22 16.53 6.94
C GLN A 134 5.27 16.75 5.75
N GLN A 135 5.64 16.35 4.54
CA GLN A 135 4.76 16.47 3.37
C GLN A 135 3.51 15.58 3.51
N THR A 136 3.67 14.40 4.11
CA THR A 136 2.53 13.51 4.39
C THR A 136 1.61 14.13 5.46
N ILE A 137 2.18 14.72 6.52
CA ILE A 137 1.42 15.42 7.56
C ILE A 137 0.62 16.59 6.94
N ASP A 138 1.27 17.41 6.13
CA ASP A 138 0.63 18.59 5.51
C ASP A 138 -0.54 18.15 4.61
N GLU A 139 -0.36 17.10 3.81
CA GLU A 139 -1.42 16.54 2.94
C GLU A 139 -2.57 15.95 3.76
N PHE A 140 -2.25 15.14 4.78
CA PHE A 140 -3.24 14.56 5.69
C PHE A 140 -4.05 15.65 6.41
N SER A 141 -3.39 16.63 7.00
CA SER A 141 -4.05 17.71 7.75
C SER A 141 -5.00 18.52 6.87
N MET A 142 -4.59 18.82 5.63
CA MET A 142 -5.46 19.51 4.67
C MET A 142 -6.68 18.67 4.29
N LEU A 143 -6.50 17.38 4.05
CA LEU A 143 -7.60 16.46 3.73
C LEU A 143 -8.55 16.32 4.92
N TRP A 144 -8.00 16.19 6.13
CA TRP A 144 -8.78 16.12 7.37
C TRP A 144 -9.67 17.35 7.57
N GLN A 145 -9.09 18.57 7.46
CA GLN A 145 -9.85 19.81 7.59
C GLN A 145 -11.01 19.90 6.59
N ARG A 146 -10.77 19.52 5.35
CA ARG A 146 -11.82 19.50 4.31
C ARG A 146 -12.91 18.48 4.59
N THR A 147 -12.54 17.31 5.08
CA THR A 147 -13.49 16.26 5.44
C THR A 147 -14.36 16.71 6.61
N GLN A 148 -13.76 17.34 7.63
CA GLN A 148 -14.49 17.92 8.77
C GLN A 148 -15.44 19.03 8.32
N ALA A 149 -15.01 19.94 7.48
CA ALA A 149 -15.86 21.00 6.93
C ALA A 149 -17.03 20.41 6.10
N GLY A 150 -16.78 19.31 5.38
CA GLY A 150 -17.82 18.59 4.63
C GLY A 150 -18.85 17.93 5.54
N SER A 151 -18.40 17.23 6.57
CA SER A 151 -19.29 16.52 7.50
C SER A 151 -20.14 17.46 8.37
N THR A 152 -19.59 18.63 8.73
CA THR A 152 -20.27 19.64 9.55
C THR A 152 -21.02 20.70 8.74
N GLY A 153 -20.87 20.71 7.41
CA GLY A 153 -21.44 21.74 6.54
C GLY A 153 -20.83 23.14 6.74
N THR A 154 -19.66 23.24 7.39
CA THR A 154 -19.00 24.49 7.78
C THR A 154 -17.94 24.94 6.77
N PHE A 155 -18.20 24.82 5.47
CA PHE A 155 -17.27 25.35 4.47
C PHE A 155 -17.19 26.89 4.54
N THR A 156 -15.97 27.39 4.71
CA THR A 156 -15.68 28.81 4.65
C THR A 156 -15.07 29.19 3.31
N ALA A 157 -15.21 30.45 2.89
CA ALA A 157 -14.56 30.96 1.68
C ALA A 157 -13.03 30.72 1.73
N SER A 158 -12.42 30.91 2.93
CA SER A 158 -10.98 30.67 3.11
C SER A 158 -10.56 29.20 2.87
N LEU A 159 -11.42 28.23 3.14
CA LEU A 159 -11.15 26.80 2.81
C LEU A 159 -11.25 26.53 1.32
N LEU A 160 -12.14 27.24 0.61
CA LEU A 160 -12.29 27.11 -0.83
C LEU A 160 -11.16 27.82 -1.59
N ASP A 161 -10.63 28.89 -1.05
CA ASP A 161 -9.52 29.65 -1.62
C ASP A 161 -8.16 28.97 -1.40
N GLN A 162 -8.07 27.99 -0.49
CA GLN A 162 -6.85 27.22 -0.29
C GLN A 162 -6.52 26.37 -1.54
N PRO A 163 -5.24 26.29 -1.91
CA PRO A 163 -4.83 25.43 -3.01
C PRO A 163 -5.25 23.97 -2.75
N PRO A 164 -5.53 23.16 -3.79
CA PRO A 164 -6.00 21.78 -3.64
C PRO A 164 -4.98 20.86 -2.95
N SER A 165 -3.71 21.23 -2.93
CA SER A 165 -2.62 20.48 -2.28
C SER A 165 -1.67 21.45 -1.60
N PRO A 166 -0.95 21.02 -0.54
CA PRO A 166 0.08 21.82 0.11
C PRO A 166 1.13 22.29 -0.88
N LYS A 167 1.74 23.42 -0.60
CA LYS A 167 2.89 23.89 -1.37
C LYS A 167 4.06 22.92 -1.18
N ILE A 168 4.65 22.48 -2.29
CA ILE A 168 5.87 21.70 -2.24
C ILE A 168 7.01 22.63 -1.82
N ASN A 169 7.57 22.38 -0.64
CA ASN A 169 8.78 23.05 -0.20
C ASN A 169 9.98 22.32 -0.81
N VAL A 170 10.82 23.06 -1.53
CA VAL A 170 12.09 22.52 -2.02
C VAL A 170 13.07 22.49 -0.84
N VAL A 171 13.41 21.28 -0.40
CA VAL A 171 14.39 21.05 0.66
C VAL A 171 15.71 20.64 0.00
N PRO A 172 16.84 21.28 0.36
CA PRO A 172 18.16 20.85 -0.14
C PRO A 172 18.42 19.38 0.19
N ILE A 173 18.95 18.62 -0.78
CA ILE A 173 19.19 17.17 -0.63
C ILE A 173 20.11 16.86 0.57
N GLN A 174 21.05 17.75 0.88
CA GLN A 174 21.98 17.60 1.99
C GLN A 174 21.32 17.67 3.37
N ASP A 175 20.13 18.27 3.47
CA ASP A 175 19.39 18.43 4.73
C ASP A 175 18.37 17.31 4.96
N VAL A 176 18.23 16.40 3.98
CA VAL A 176 17.33 15.27 4.06
C VAL A 176 18.06 14.07 4.65
N VAL A 177 17.54 13.53 5.76
CA VAL A 177 18.01 12.23 6.25
C VAL A 177 17.69 11.21 5.15
N LYS A 178 18.74 10.72 4.47
CA LYS A 178 18.60 9.70 3.43
C LYS A 178 18.15 8.40 4.08
N GLN A 179 16.87 8.15 4.10
CA GLN A 179 16.38 6.80 4.27
C GLN A 179 16.64 6.06 2.95
N GLU A 180 17.27 4.90 3.06
CA GLU A 180 17.58 4.10 1.89
C GLU A 180 16.29 3.66 1.20
N ARG A 181 16.21 3.92 -0.10
CA ARG A 181 15.05 3.54 -0.90
C ARG A 181 14.97 2.02 -1.01
N PRO A 182 13.79 1.40 -0.78
CA PRO A 182 13.62 -0.03 -1.03
C PRO A 182 14.02 -0.40 -2.46
N PRO A 183 14.75 -1.50 -2.67
CA PRO A 183 15.23 -1.91 -3.99
C PRO A 183 14.08 -2.45 -4.85
N LEU A 184 13.55 -1.63 -5.75
CA LEU A 184 12.40 -1.96 -6.60
C LEU A 184 12.77 -2.65 -7.92
N GLY A 185 14.05 -2.85 -8.21
CA GLY A 185 14.51 -3.46 -9.47
C GLY A 185 13.96 -4.86 -9.65
N ALA A 186 14.09 -5.70 -8.64
CA ALA A 186 13.58 -7.08 -8.67
C ALA A 186 12.07 -7.15 -8.93
N LEU A 187 11.27 -6.29 -8.29
CA LEU A 187 9.83 -6.20 -8.55
C LEU A 187 9.54 -5.79 -10.00
N HIS A 188 10.25 -4.77 -10.48
CA HIS A 188 10.07 -4.31 -11.86
C HIS A 188 10.33 -5.42 -12.86
N ASP A 189 11.44 -6.15 -12.70
CA ASP A 189 11.83 -7.25 -13.60
C ASP A 189 10.84 -8.42 -13.53
N VAL A 190 10.35 -8.75 -12.33
CA VAL A 190 9.32 -9.77 -12.13
C VAL A 190 8.03 -9.40 -12.87
N LEU A 191 7.56 -8.16 -12.71
CA LEU A 191 6.34 -7.71 -13.36
C LEU A 191 6.51 -7.55 -14.88
N MET A 192 7.72 -7.20 -15.36
CA MET A 192 8.03 -7.23 -16.79
C MET A 192 7.91 -8.66 -17.39
N GLN A 193 8.24 -9.69 -16.61
CA GLN A 193 8.03 -11.07 -17.04
C GLN A 193 6.53 -11.47 -17.07
N CYS A 194 5.71 -10.83 -16.24
CA CYS A 194 4.27 -11.08 -16.22
C CYS A 194 3.57 -10.60 -17.48
N ASP A 195 3.73 -9.33 -17.81
CA ASP A 195 2.92 -8.66 -18.84
C ASP A 195 3.63 -7.49 -19.55
N GLU A 196 4.94 -7.44 -19.48
CA GLU A 196 5.78 -6.38 -20.09
C GLU A 196 5.54 -4.96 -19.55
N GLN A 197 4.81 -4.80 -18.44
CA GLN A 197 4.49 -3.47 -17.90
C GLN A 197 5.27 -3.08 -16.64
N GLY A 198 6.14 -3.86 -16.10
CA GLY A 198 6.96 -3.52 -14.95
C GLY A 198 6.19 -2.90 -13.76
N TRP A 199 6.91 -2.39 -12.77
CA TRP A 199 6.30 -1.76 -11.59
C TRP A 199 5.94 -0.29 -11.84
N GLN A 200 4.65 0.02 -11.86
CA GLN A 200 4.10 1.35 -12.09
C GLN A 200 2.87 1.58 -11.19
N PRO A 201 3.08 1.90 -9.89
CA PRO A 201 1.96 2.23 -9.00
C PRO A 201 1.24 3.48 -9.53
N THR A 202 -0.07 3.41 -9.62
CA THR A 202 -0.93 4.43 -10.26
C THR A 202 -1.59 5.35 -9.26
N SER A 203 -1.74 4.91 -8.00
CA SER A 203 -2.47 5.64 -6.97
C SER A 203 -1.60 6.73 -6.34
N PRO A 204 -1.98 8.02 -6.46
CA PRO A 204 -1.27 9.10 -5.79
C PRO A 204 -1.40 9.01 -4.26
N LEU A 205 -0.41 9.51 -3.50
CA LEU A 205 -0.46 9.63 -2.05
C LEU A 205 -1.79 10.22 -1.56
N ARG A 206 -2.23 11.30 -2.17
CA ARG A 206 -3.48 11.99 -1.80
C ARG A 206 -4.69 11.07 -1.88
N THR A 207 -4.81 10.27 -2.95
CA THR A 207 -5.91 9.32 -3.12
C THR A 207 -5.87 8.25 -2.05
N GLY A 208 -4.69 7.68 -1.76
CA GLY A 208 -4.52 6.71 -0.69
C GLY A 208 -4.91 7.28 0.69
N LEU A 209 -4.47 8.51 1.02
CA LEU A 209 -4.86 9.18 2.26
C LEU A 209 -6.37 9.48 2.32
N MET A 210 -7.01 9.83 1.21
CA MET A 210 -8.47 10.03 1.17
C MET A 210 -9.21 8.71 1.46
N LEU A 211 -8.78 7.60 0.90
CA LEU A 211 -9.36 6.28 1.16
C LEU A 211 -9.17 5.86 2.62
N TYR A 212 -7.96 6.07 3.15
CA TYR A 212 -7.66 5.82 4.57
C TYR A 212 -8.60 6.62 5.49
N LEU A 213 -8.74 7.95 5.25
CA LEU A 213 -9.63 8.80 6.03
C LEU A 213 -11.10 8.37 5.90
N ALA A 214 -11.55 8.05 4.70
CA ALA A 214 -12.92 7.60 4.46
C ALA A 214 -13.24 6.30 5.21
N GLY A 215 -12.30 5.35 5.23
CA GLY A 215 -12.43 4.13 6.00
C GLY A 215 -12.55 4.36 7.50
N ARG A 216 -11.72 5.28 8.05
CA ARG A 216 -11.69 5.61 9.49
C ARG A 216 -12.88 6.42 10.00
N ILE A 217 -13.55 7.16 9.14
CA ILE A 217 -14.70 8.00 9.54
C ILE A 217 -16.00 7.20 9.55
N ASN A 218 -16.06 6.15 8.75
CA ASN A 218 -17.29 5.32 8.62
C ASN A 218 -17.35 4.17 9.64
N ASP A 219 -16.33 4.00 10.47
CA ASP A 219 -16.31 3.10 11.63
C ASP A 219 -16.77 3.82 12.90
#